data_2909e52bc606943a2eaf6609c5674157
#
_entry.id   2909e52bc606943a2eaf6609c5674157
#
_cell.length_a   1.000
_cell.length_b   1.000
_cell.length_c   1.000
_cell.angle_alpha   90.00
_cell.angle_beta   90.00
_cell.angle_gamma   90.00
#
_symmetry.space_group_name_H-M   'P 1'
#
loop_
_entity.id
_entity.type
_entity.pdbx_description
1 polymer ?
#
loop_
_entity_poly.entity_id
_entity_poly.type
_entity_poly.pdbx_seq_one_letter_code
_entity_poly.pdbx_strand_id
1 'polypeptide(L)'
;TSDLQGAAFDRPETVITEQGDHSILDLTSLKSRDGKFASGMYKAGPQTFDITEPYGVDEFMFFLEGSVTLTSADGSVTTVNAGEAVTIPREWTGRWETEGYRKIWVIYSEDGSGL
;
A
#
# COMPACT_ATOMS: atom_id res chain seq x y z
N THR A 1 -16.81 -6.95 5.87
CA THR A 1 -17.64 -5.96 5.21
C THR A 1 -17.32 -5.86 3.72
N SER A 2 -18.22 -5.26 2.97
CA SER A 2 -18.04 -5.09 1.52
C SER A 2 -16.80 -4.25 1.16
N ASP A 3 -16.31 -3.42 2.07
CA ASP A 3 -15.14 -2.58 1.84
C ASP A 3 -13.85 -3.38 1.69
N LEU A 4 -13.83 -4.63 2.11
CA LEU A 4 -12.67 -5.50 1.98
C LEU A 4 -12.72 -6.38 0.73
N GLN A 5 -13.75 -6.23 -0.09
CA GLN A 5 -13.91 -7.00 -1.32
C GLN A 5 -13.39 -6.21 -2.52
N GLY A 6 -13.02 -6.92 -3.58
CA GLY A 6 -12.53 -6.27 -4.80
C GLY A 6 -13.47 -5.22 -5.37
N ALA A 7 -14.77 -5.42 -5.21
CA ALA A 7 -15.79 -4.48 -5.67
C ALA A 7 -15.71 -3.10 -5.01
N ALA A 8 -15.03 -2.98 -3.88
CA ALA A 8 -14.86 -1.70 -3.22
C ALA A 8 -14.17 -0.66 -4.11
N PHE A 9 -13.34 -1.09 -5.04
CA PHE A 9 -12.67 -0.17 -5.97
C PHE A 9 -13.59 0.43 -7.01
N ASP A 10 -14.80 -0.12 -7.17
CA ASP A 10 -15.79 0.38 -8.14
C ASP A 10 -16.82 1.28 -7.47
N ARG A 11 -16.66 1.57 -6.19
CA ARG A 11 -17.61 2.39 -5.43
C ARG A 11 -17.36 3.89 -5.67
N PRO A 12 -18.43 4.71 -5.68
CA PRO A 12 -18.26 6.14 -5.93
C PRO A 12 -17.37 6.87 -4.92
N GLU A 13 -17.30 6.40 -3.68
CA GLU A 13 -16.48 7.02 -2.64
C GLU A 13 -15.00 6.65 -2.74
N THR A 14 -14.62 5.76 -3.66
CA THR A 14 -13.22 5.42 -3.86
C THR A 14 -12.48 6.62 -4.44
N VAL A 15 -11.42 7.04 -3.76
CA VAL A 15 -10.61 8.17 -4.20
C VAL A 15 -9.73 7.75 -5.36
N ILE A 16 -9.75 8.55 -6.43
CA ILE A 16 -8.89 8.33 -7.59
C ILE A 16 -7.81 9.41 -7.59
N THR A 17 -6.57 8.97 -7.56
CA THR A 17 -5.41 9.85 -7.66
C THR A 17 -4.61 9.47 -8.89
N GLU A 18 -4.31 10.45 -9.73
CA GLU A 18 -3.45 10.22 -10.89
C GLU A 18 -2.01 10.57 -10.54
N GLN A 19 -1.09 9.70 -10.99
CA GLN A 19 0.32 9.92 -10.79
C GLN A 19 1.04 9.50 -12.08
N GLY A 20 1.51 10.48 -12.84
CA GLY A 20 2.05 10.22 -14.17
C GLY A 20 0.96 9.69 -15.10
N ASP A 21 1.22 8.54 -15.73
CA ASP A 21 0.28 7.89 -16.64
C ASP A 21 -0.64 6.90 -15.95
N HIS A 22 -0.64 6.88 -14.60
CA HIS A 22 -1.30 5.81 -13.86
C HIS A 22 -2.36 6.35 -12.92
N SER A 23 -3.49 5.64 -12.86
CA SER A 23 -4.55 5.91 -11.90
C SER A 23 -4.33 5.09 -10.64
N ILE A 24 -4.38 5.73 -9.51
CA ILE A 24 -4.32 5.10 -8.20
C ILE A 24 -5.71 5.18 -7.59
N LEU A 25 -6.25 4.02 -7.18
CA LEU A 25 -7.52 3.95 -6.47
C LEU A 25 -7.22 3.61 -5.02
N ASP A 26 -7.64 4.48 -4.12
CA ASP A 26 -7.37 4.34 -2.69
C ASP A 26 -8.67 4.48 -1.92
N LEU A 27 -8.99 3.47 -1.11
CA LEU A 27 -10.17 3.47 -0.27
C LEU A 27 -9.76 3.12 1.16
N THR A 28 -10.03 4.04 2.09
CA THR A 28 -9.87 3.78 3.52
C THR A 28 -11.17 3.22 4.08
N SER A 29 -11.13 1.97 4.56
CA SER A 29 -12.30 1.30 5.14
C SER A 29 -12.51 1.68 6.60
N LEU A 30 -11.43 1.88 7.33
CA LEU A 30 -11.45 2.20 8.74
C LEU A 30 -10.29 3.10 9.11
N LYS A 31 -10.55 4.11 9.92
CA LYS A 31 -9.53 4.90 10.59
C LYS A 31 -9.90 4.97 12.05
N SER A 32 -8.95 4.63 12.94
CA SER A 32 -9.21 4.63 14.37
C SER A 32 -9.42 6.04 14.91
N ARG A 33 -10.10 6.13 16.08
CA ARG A 33 -10.41 7.44 16.68
C ARG A 33 -9.16 8.21 17.08
N ASP A 34 -8.11 7.50 17.50
CA ASP A 34 -6.85 8.14 17.88
C ASP A 34 -5.97 8.49 16.67
N GLY A 35 -6.40 8.15 15.45
CA GLY A 35 -5.69 8.47 14.24
C GLY A 35 -4.42 7.65 14.01
N LYS A 36 -4.22 6.56 14.74
CA LYS A 36 -2.99 5.77 14.68
C LYS A 36 -3.10 4.49 13.85
N PHE A 37 -4.31 4.05 13.56
CA PHE A 37 -4.58 2.83 12.83
C PHE A 37 -5.52 3.12 11.67
N ALA A 38 -5.21 2.56 10.51
CA ALA A 38 -6.12 2.62 9.36
C ALA A 38 -5.97 1.36 8.53
N SER A 39 -7.03 0.99 7.83
CA SER A 39 -7.02 -0.10 6.88
C SER A 39 -7.86 0.22 5.67
N GLY A 40 -7.57 -0.42 4.57
CA GLY A 40 -8.31 -0.19 3.34
C GLY A 40 -7.82 -1.02 2.18
N MET A 41 -8.12 -0.55 0.98
CA MET A 41 -7.75 -1.20 -0.27
C MET A 41 -7.08 -0.19 -1.17
N TYR A 42 -6.17 -0.69 -2.02
CA TYR A 42 -5.35 0.15 -2.88
C TYR A 42 -5.10 -0.57 -4.20
N LYS A 43 -5.17 0.17 -5.28
CA LYS A 43 -4.86 -0.33 -6.62
C LYS A 43 -3.97 0.67 -7.33
N ALA A 44 -2.93 0.18 -7.97
CA ALA A 44 -2.01 1.00 -8.74
C ALA A 44 -1.64 0.32 -10.05
N GLY A 45 -1.30 1.12 -11.05
CA GLY A 45 -0.68 0.65 -12.28
C GLY A 45 0.84 0.54 -12.13
N PRO A 46 1.56 0.40 -13.26
CA PRO A 46 3.02 0.31 -13.20
C PRO A 46 3.64 1.55 -12.57
N GLN A 47 4.56 1.34 -11.65
CA GLN A 47 5.32 2.44 -11.02
C GLN A 47 6.65 1.93 -10.48
N THR A 48 7.61 2.84 -10.44
CA THR A 48 8.93 2.61 -9.85
C THR A 48 9.34 3.87 -9.12
N PHE A 49 9.69 3.75 -7.84
CA PHE A 49 10.16 4.90 -7.08
C PHE A 49 11.08 4.46 -5.95
N ASP A 50 11.92 5.40 -5.50
CA ASP A 50 12.84 5.20 -4.39
C ASP A 50 12.30 5.86 -3.14
N ILE A 51 12.28 5.10 -2.04
CA ILE A 51 11.92 5.60 -0.71
C ILE A 51 13.24 5.85 0.00
N THR A 52 13.65 7.11 0.05
CA THR A 52 14.95 7.53 0.58
C THR A 52 14.89 8.00 2.03
N GLU A 53 13.70 8.38 2.50
CA GLU A 53 13.45 8.69 3.90
C GLU A 53 12.72 7.52 4.53
N PRO A 54 12.79 7.34 5.85
CA PRO A 54 12.07 6.25 6.51
C PRO A 54 10.59 6.21 6.08
N TYR A 55 10.08 5.00 5.88
CA TYR A 55 8.72 4.78 5.36
C TYR A 55 7.66 5.51 6.20
N GLY A 56 7.90 5.61 7.50
CA GLY A 56 7.12 6.47 8.39
C GLY A 56 5.98 5.78 9.10
N VAL A 57 5.52 4.67 8.61
CA VAL A 57 4.45 3.87 9.21
C VAL A 57 4.77 2.40 9.08
N ASP A 58 4.20 1.59 9.96
CA ASP A 58 4.25 0.13 9.81
C ASP A 58 3.07 -0.29 8.95
N GLU A 59 3.33 -0.88 7.80
CA GLU A 59 2.27 -1.26 6.87
C GLU A 59 2.30 -2.74 6.57
N PHE A 60 1.18 -3.43 6.87
CA PHE A 60 0.93 -4.80 6.43
C PHE A 60 0.13 -4.74 5.14
N MET A 61 0.53 -5.54 4.14
CA MET A 61 -0.13 -5.62 2.86
C MET A 61 -0.38 -7.06 2.47
N PHE A 62 -1.57 -7.33 1.96
CA PHE A 62 -1.91 -8.60 1.33
C PHE A 62 -2.30 -8.34 -0.11
N PHE A 63 -1.62 -8.98 -1.05
CA PHE A 63 -1.80 -8.72 -2.48
C PHE A 63 -2.88 -9.62 -3.05
N LEU A 64 -3.89 -9.01 -3.66
CA LEU A 64 -5.01 -9.71 -4.30
C LEU A 64 -4.71 -10.00 -5.77
N GLU A 65 -4.01 -9.09 -6.44
CA GLU A 65 -3.62 -9.18 -7.84
C GLU A 65 -2.27 -8.52 -8.05
N GLY A 66 -1.54 -8.95 -9.07
CA GLY A 66 -0.27 -8.35 -9.43
C GLY A 66 0.87 -8.74 -8.50
N SER A 67 1.88 -7.89 -8.47
CA SER A 67 3.07 -8.13 -7.65
C SER A 67 3.84 -6.84 -7.43
N VAL A 68 4.73 -6.86 -6.44
CA VAL A 68 5.68 -5.77 -6.19
C VAL A 68 7.05 -6.37 -5.89
N THR A 69 8.09 -5.71 -6.35
CA THR A 69 9.47 -6.04 -6.01
C THR A 69 10.04 -4.94 -5.13
N LEU A 70 10.51 -5.34 -3.96
CA LEU A 70 11.07 -4.44 -2.96
C LEU A 70 12.57 -4.72 -2.85
N THR A 71 13.39 -3.71 -3.09
CA THR A 71 14.84 -3.79 -2.91
C THR A 71 15.19 -2.93 -1.72
N SER A 72 15.57 -3.56 -0.61
CA SER A 72 15.93 -2.86 0.62
C SER A 72 17.29 -2.17 0.49
N ALA A 73 17.55 -1.21 1.37
CA ALA A 73 18.79 -0.45 1.34
C ALA A 73 20.04 -1.34 1.49
N ASP A 74 19.92 -2.49 2.14
CA ASP A 74 21.03 -3.46 2.29
C ASP A 74 21.23 -4.33 1.05
N GLY A 75 20.44 -4.13 -0.02
CA GLY A 75 20.54 -4.89 -1.26
C GLY A 75 19.66 -6.12 -1.33
N SER A 76 18.98 -6.49 -0.25
CA SER A 76 18.09 -7.65 -0.28
C SER A 76 16.85 -7.36 -1.14
N VAL A 77 16.42 -8.36 -1.91
CA VAL A 77 15.29 -8.23 -2.86
C VAL A 77 14.20 -9.19 -2.45
N THR A 78 12.98 -8.69 -2.38
CA THR A 78 11.79 -9.49 -2.07
C THR A 78 10.73 -9.19 -3.13
N THR A 79 10.21 -10.23 -3.78
CA THR A 79 9.06 -10.11 -4.67
C THR A 79 7.83 -10.68 -3.97
N VAL A 80 6.77 -9.89 -3.91
CA VAL A 80 5.50 -10.29 -3.28
C VAL A 80 4.46 -10.42 -4.38
N ASN A 81 3.89 -11.61 -4.50
CA ASN A 81 2.92 -11.94 -5.56
C ASN A 81 1.50 -12.02 -5.01
N ALA A 82 0.53 -12.12 -5.91
CA ALA A 82 -0.87 -12.34 -5.52
C ALA A 82 -0.99 -13.55 -4.59
N GLY A 83 -1.75 -13.40 -3.53
CA GLY A 83 -1.89 -14.43 -2.49
C GLY A 83 -0.82 -14.39 -1.41
N GLU A 84 0.13 -13.46 -1.50
CA GLU A 84 1.21 -13.30 -0.53
C GLU A 84 1.10 -11.99 0.21
N ALA A 85 1.75 -11.90 1.36
CA ALA A 85 1.73 -10.73 2.22
C ALA A 85 3.13 -10.27 2.57
N VAL A 86 3.25 -8.99 2.91
CA VAL A 86 4.50 -8.41 3.40
C VAL A 86 4.19 -7.33 4.42
N THR A 87 5.08 -7.15 5.39
CA THR A 87 5.02 -6.01 6.31
C THR A 87 6.24 -5.13 6.08
N ILE A 88 6.02 -3.85 5.87
CA ILE A 88 7.09 -2.86 5.76
C ILE A 88 7.16 -2.11 7.07
N PRO A 89 8.29 -2.17 7.79
CA PRO A 89 8.45 -1.41 9.02
C PRO A 89 8.67 0.08 8.74
N ARG A 90 8.36 0.92 9.70
CA ARG A 90 8.42 2.38 9.54
C ARG A 90 9.80 2.95 9.23
N GLU A 91 10.86 2.26 9.59
CA GLU A 91 12.23 2.70 9.32
C GLU A 91 12.76 2.25 7.96
N TRP A 92 11.98 1.48 7.19
CA TRP A 92 12.41 0.92 5.92
C TRP A 92 12.69 1.99 4.88
N THR A 93 13.79 1.81 4.14
CA THR A 93 14.11 2.54 2.92
C THR A 93 14.46 1.55 1.83
N GLY A 94 14.23 1.94 0.57
CA GLY A 94 14.54 1.05 -0.55
C GLY A 94 13.82 1.44 -1.81
N ARG A 95 13.83 0.53 -2.78
CA ARG A 95 13.18 0.73 -4.07
C ARG A 95 11.91 -0.10 -4.15
N TRP A 96 10.86 0.52 -4.67
CA TRP A 96 9.56 -0.07 -4.91
C TRP A 96 9.35 -0.15 -6.43
N GLU A 97 9.13 -1.37 -6.96
CA GLU A 97 8.92 -1.60 -8.39
C GLU A 97 7.70 -2.49 -8.61
N THR A 98 6.79 -2.09 -9.48
CA THR A 98 5.61 -2.89 -9.79
C THR A 98 5.12 -2.63 -11.20
N GLU A 99 4.53 -3.65 -11.82
CA GLU A 99 3.78 -3.54 -13.06
C GLU A 99 2.29 -3.30 -12.81
N GLY A 100 1.89 -3.25 -11.56
CA GLY A 100 0.53 -3.03 -11.13
C GLY A 100 0.10 -4.06 -10.10
N TYR A 101 -0.78 -3.63 -9.19
CA TYR A 101 -1.28 -4.52 -8.15
C TYR A 101 -2.58 -4.00 -7.57
N ARG A 102 -3.25 -4.88 -6.85
CA ARG A 102 -4.37 -4.56 -5.99
C ARG A 102 -4.13 -5.23 -4.65
N LYS A 103 -4.23 -4.47 -3.57
CA LYS A 103 -3.90 -4.96 -2.23
C LYS A 103 -4.90 -4.52 -1.19
N ILE A 104 -4.92 -5.25 -0.08
CA ILE A 104 -5.48 -4.83 1.19
C ILE A 104 -4.32 -4.31 2.02
N TRP A 105 -4.50 -3.17 2.67
CA TRP A 105 -3.45 -2.61 3.52
C TRP A 105 -3.95 -2.31 4.92
N VAL A 106 -3.03 -2.44 5.88
CA VAL A 106 -3.26 -2.10 7.28
C VAL A 106 -2.05 -1.30 7.74
N ILE A 107 -2.28 -0.11 8.24
CA ILE A 107 -1.22 0.80 8.66
C ILE A 107 -1.38 1.14 10.14
N TYR A 108 -0.26 1.08 10.87
CA TYR A 108 -0.14 1.65 12.21
C TYR A 108 0.85 2.82 12.17
N SER A 109 0.42 3.96 12.72
CA SER A 109 1.26 5.15 12.85
C SER A 109 1.32 5.55 14.31
N GLU A 110 2.51 5.56 14.89
CA GLU A 110 2.71 5.83 16.31
C GLU A 110 2.22 7.23 16.72
N ASP A 111 2.37 8.20 15.83
CA ASP A 111 1.98 9.59 16.08
C ASP A 111 0.82 10.06 15.21
N GLY A 112 0.21 9.18 14.43
CA GLY A 112 -0.90 9.51 13.55
C GLY A 112 -0.47 10.12 12.21
N SER A 113 0.81 10.32 11.96
CA SER A 113 1.27 10.85 10.68
C SER A 113 1.16 9.80 9.57
N GLY A 114 0.91 10.25 8.35
CA GLY A 114 0.85 9.35 7.19
C GLY A 114 -0.49 8.65 7.00
N LEU A 115 -1.49 8.92 7.83
CA LEU A 115 -2.81 8.31 7.69
C LEU A 115 -3.83 9.22 7.03
#